data_56c01e8d4583cea966158f61b1d61e2c
#
_entry.id   56c01e8d4583cea966158f61b1d61e2c
#
_cell.length_a   1.000
_cell.length_b   1.000
_cell.length_c   1.000
_cell.angle_alpha   90.00
_cell.angle_beta   90.00
_cell.angle_gamma   90.00
#
_symmetry.space_group_name_H-M   'P 1'
#
loop_
_entity.id
_entity.type
_entity.pdbx_description
1 polymer ?
#
loop_
_entity_poly.entity_id
_entity_poly.type
_entity_poly.pdbx_seq_one_letter_code
_entity_poly.pdbx_strand_id
1 'polypeptide(L)'
;MFPDSSQAAQAEPAFLSDSLSVEDVRAAVARDKIDPWRAPDVSSGKGQSDENFPVGSVLFARAMRNHVHAYYDFARFSDDVTDSDQLTPKEKVARLDAMEDIVHGRAQAPDRKDARSAARVREMLLRTGLPFEVATDLLVAFREDAVKARYASQAELDRYCHYSANPVGRFLLGLHGESEKTFPASDALCTSLQILNHLQDCQNDLRVLKRSYVPVDLLAAQGLGVEAVLENTTSPSLRRVFDILLDETDRLNGVALGLLRQVRDRRMRMYCGAVVRLAHLLAARLRAGDPLAERVALTKADFARAAVAALGSWKN
;
A
#
# COMPACT_ATOMS: atom_id res chain seq x y z
N MET A 1 -7.98 54.55 -19.90
CA MET A 1 -8.83 53.46 -20.43
C MET A 1 -8.05 52.17 -20.27
N PHE A 2 -8.22 51.48 -19.13
CA PHE A 2 -7.52 50.23 -18.87
C PHE A 2 -8.45 49.09 -19.31
N PRO A 3 -7.96 48.04 -19.99
CA PRO A 3 -8.79 46.92 -20.31
C PRO A 3 -9.00 46.03 -19.11
N ASP A 4 -10.23 45.58 -19.01
CA ASP A 4 -10.88 44.71 -18.03
C ASP A 4 -10.14 43.37 -17.86
N SER A 5 -9.77 43.06 -16.60
CA SER A 5 -9.09 41.83 -16.20
C SER A 5 -10.09 40.82 -15.62
N SER A 6 -11.09 40.47 -16.40
CA SER A 6 -12.02 39.38 -16.02
C SER A 6 -12.21 38.43 -17.20
N GLN A 7 -11.37 37.38 -17.27
CA GLN A 7 -11.66 36.06 -17.83
C GLN A 7 -10.38 35.24 -18.00
N ALA A 8 -9.73 34.91 -16.89
CA ALA A 8 -8.93 33.70 -16.86
C ALA A 8 -9.77 32.61 -16.21
N ALA A 9 -10.71 32.04 -16.97
CA ALA A 9 -11.28 30.77 -16.65
C ALA A 9 -10.12 29.76 -16.63
N GLN A 10 -9.78 29.29 -15.43
CA GLN A 10 -8.86 28.18 -15.23
C GLN A 10 -9.46 26.98 -15.98
N ALA A 11 -8.88 26.64 -17.13
CA ALA A 11 -9.14 25.38 -17.77
C ALA A 11 -8.63 24.30 -16.78
N GLU A 12 -9.52 23.51 -16.21
CA GLU A 12 -9.14 22.29 -15.50
C GLU A 12 -8.22 21.48 -16.41
N PRO A 13 -7.08 20.99 -15.91
CA PRO A 13 -6.19 20.20 -16.73
C PRO A 13 -6.95 18.94 -17.20
N ALA A 14 -6.96 18.70 -18.47
CA ALA A 14 -7.69 17.64 -19.18
C ALA A 14 -7.36 16.20 -18.72
N PHE A 15 -6.53 16.04 -17.69
CA PHE A 15 -6.09 14.78 -17.10
C PHE A 15 -6.98 14.26 -15.96
N LEU A 16 -7.96 15.02 -15.48
CA LEU A 16 -8.83 14.63 -14.37
C LEU A 16 -10.12 13.93 -14.81
N SER A 17 -10.40 13.83 -16.13
CA SER A 17 -11.75 13.42 -16.60
C SER A 17 -11.95 11.92 -16.83
N ASP A 18 -10.97 11.03 -16.66
CA ASP A 18 -11.09 9.61 -17.02
C ASP A 18 -11.01 8.60 -15.86
N SER A 19 -11.08 9.01 -14.61
CA SER A 19 -11.18 8.05 -13.50
C SER A 19 -12.64 7.72 -13.22
N LEU A 20 -13.08 6.53 -13.65
CA LEU A 20 -14.37 5.96 -13.22
C LEU A 20 -14.33 5.80 -11.69
N SER A 21 -15.42 6.09 -10.99
CA SER A 21 -15.50 5.74 -9.57
C SER A 21 -15.67 4.22 -9.42
N VAL A 22 -15.27 3.69 -8.27
CA VAL A 22 -15.50 2.27 -7.95
C VAL A 22 -16.98 1.94 -8.00
N GLU A 23 -17.84 2.85 -7.55
CA GLU A 23 -19.31 2.74 -7.57
C GLU A 23 -19.87 2.66 -8.99
N ASP A 24 -19.37 3.47 -9.92
CA ASP A 24 -19.79 3.42 -11.33
C ASP A 24 -19.41 2.08 -11.96
N VAL A 25 -18.21 1.58 -11.64
CA VAL A 25 -17.76 0.27 -12.13
C VAL A 25 -18.57 -0.86 -11.51
N ARG A 26 -18.92 -0.82 -10.23
CA ARG A 26 -19.82 -1.79 -9.58
C ARG A 26 -21.21 -1.79 -10.20
N ALA A 27 -21.77 -0.61 -10.47
CA ALA A 27 -23.04 -0.51 -11.17
C ALA A 27 -22.98 -1.12 -12.58
N ALA A 28 -21.88 -0.93 -13.29
CA ALA A 28 -21.65 -1.54 -14.59
C ALA A 28 -21.44 -3.06 -14.48
N VAL A 29 -20.74 -3.57 -13.47
CA VAL A 29 -20.59 -5.00 -13.17
C VAL A 29 -21.96 -5.67 -12.99
N ALA A 30 -22.83 -5.07 -12.17
CA ALA A 30 -24.18 -5.58 -11.93
C ALA A 30 -25.05 -5.57 -13.21
N ARG A 31 -25.03 -4.45 -13.96
CA ARG A 31 -25.78 -4.31 -15.22
C ARG A 31 -25.33 -5.33 -16.27
N ASP A 32 -24.04 -5.50 -16.44
CA ASP A 32 -23.43 -6.34 -17.47
C ASP A 32 -23.32 -7.81 -17.03
N LYS A 33 -23.73 -8.12 -15.79
CA LYS A 33 -23.70 -9.47 -15.18
C LYS A 33 -22.33 -10.14 -15.32
N ILE A 34 -21.28 -9.42 -14.94
CA ILE A 34 -19.90 -9.90 -15.03
C ILE A 34 -19.72 -11.10 -14.10
N ASP A 35 -19.30 -12.24 -14.64
CA ASP A 35 -18.89 -13.40 -13.85
C ASP A 35 -17.47 -13.17 -13.31
N PRO A 36 -17.29 -13.06 -11.98
CA PRO A 36 -15.99 -12.79 -11.37
C PRO A 36 -14.97 -13.90 -11.60
N TRP A 37 -15.44 -15.11 -11.93
CA TRP A 37 -14.61 -16.29 -12.03
C TRP A 37 -14.37 -16.78 -13.47
N ARG A 38 -14.87 -16.05 -14.47
CA ARG A 38 -14.73 -16.43 -15.88
C ARG A 38 -13.28 -16.42 -16.36
N ALA A 39 -12.51 -15.39 -16.01
CA ALA A 39 -11.11 -15.30 -16.38
C ALA A 39 -10.23 -16.20 -15.47
N PRO A 40 -9.12 -16.75 -15.94
CA PRO A 40 -8.25 -17.65 -15.17
C PRO A 40 -7.64 -16.96 -13.93
N ASP A 41 -7.00 -17.76 -13.07
CA ASP A 41 -6.13 -17.23 -12.00
C ASP A 41 -5.03 -16.35 -12.60
N VAL A 42 -4.77 -15.25 -11.95
CA VAL A 42 -3.69 -14.33 -12.30
C VAL A 42 -2.59 -14.41 -11.24
N SER A 43 -1.36 -14.19 -11.64
CA SER A 43 -0.21 -14.16 -10.73
C SER A 43 0.91 -13.31 -11.34
N SER A 44 1.46 -12.40 -10.56
CA SER A 44 2.62 -11.59 -10.94
C SER A 44 3.94 -12.36 -10.82
N GLY A 45 3.93 -13.56 -10.21
CA GLY A 45 5.13 -14.32 -9.89
C GLY A 45 5.97 -13.75 -8.73
N LYS A 46 5.58 -12.63 -8.13
CA LYS A 46 6.26 -12.07 -6.96
C LYS A 46 5.93 -12.88 -5.70
N GLY A 47 6.85 -12.92 -4.74
CA GLY A 47 6.73 -13.66 -3.49
C GLY A 47 7.19 -12.87 -2.27
N GLN A 48 7.18 -13.51 -1.10
CA GLN A 48 7.56 -12.88 0.18
C GLN A 48 8.99 -12.32 0.23
N SER A 49 9.89 -12.81 -0.63
CA SER A 49 11.28 -12.34 -0.72
C SER A 49 11.42 -11.00 -1.42
N ASP A 50 10.39 -10.54 -2.10
CA ASP A 50 10.41 -9.31 -2.91
C ASP A 50 9.94 -8.08 -2.11
N GLU A 51 9.48 -8.30 -0.86
CA GLU A 51 9.00 -7.24 0.02
C GLU A 51 10.14 -6.49 0.73
N ASN A 52 9.97 -5.18 0.92
CA ASN A 52 10.94 -4.32 1.63
C ASN A 52 11.02 -4.58 3.15
N PHE A 53 10.13 -5.42 3.71
CA PHE A 53 10.13 -5.80 5.12
C PHE A 53 9.93 -7.31 5.29
N PRO A 54 10.44 -7.92 6.38
CA PRO A 54 10.46 -9.37 6.52
C PRO A 54 9.08 -9.93 6.90
N VAL A 55 8.23 -10.24 5.90
CA VAL A 55 6.87 -10.81 6.07
C VAL A 55 6.91 -12.12 6.86
N GLY A 56 7.86 -13.00 6.57
CA GLY A 56 8.05 -14.30 7.27
C GLY A 56 9.00 -14.24 8.46
N SER A 57 9.08 -13.10 9.18
CA SER A 57 10.08 -12.88 10.22
C SER A 57 10.17 -14.02 11.25
N VAL A 58 11.40 -14.42 11.58
CA VAL A 58 11.69 -15.34 12.69
C VAL A 58 11.29 -14.77 14.06
N LEU A 59 11.03 -13.47 14.14
CA LEU A 59 10.52 -12.82 15.34
C LEU A 59 9.08 -13.23 15.66
N PHE A 60 8.28 -13.61 14.66
CA PHE A 60 6.94 -14.13 14.92
C PHE A 60 7.01 -15.52 15.55
N ALA A 61 6.17 -15.76 16.56
CA ALA A 61 6.02 -17.10 17.13
C ALA A 61 5.59 -18.10 16.06
N ARG A 62 6.12 -19.33 16.13
CA ARG A 62 5.85 -20.37 15.10
C ARG A 62 4.36 -20.57 14.84
N ALA A 63 3.55 -20.54 15.90
CA ALA A 63 2.10 -20.68 15.80
C ALA A 63 1.43 -19.55 15.00
N MET A 64 2.00 -18.33 15.01
CA MET A 64 1.45 -17.16 14.32
C MET A 64 1.83 -17.09 12.85
N ARG A 65 2.91 -17.75 12.43
CA ARG A 65 3.42 -17.66 11.06
C ARG A 65 2.39 -18.13 10.02
N ASN A 66 1.62 -19.18 10.32
CA ASN A 66 0.58 -19.66 9.42
C ASN A 66 -0.54 -18.61 9.22
N HIS A 67 -0.84 -17.83 10.26
CA HIS A 67 -1.81 -16.73 10.16
C HIS A 67 -1.27 -15.58 9.31
N VAL A 68 0.00 -15.22 9.51
CA VAL A 68 0.68 -14.20 8.70
C VAL A 68 0.75 -14.64 7.24
N HIS A 69 1.07 -15.90 6.94
CA HIS A 69 1.07 -16.41 5.57
C HIS A 69 -0.34 -16.41 4.95
N ALA A 70 -1.38 -16.78 5.68
CA ALA A 70 -2.75 -16.74 5.16
C ALA A 70 -3.20 -15.31 4.81
N TYR A 71 -2.85 -14.35 5.65
CA TYR A 71 -3.12 -12.93 5.41
C TYR A 71 -2.32 -12.40 4.20
N TYR A 72 -1.02 -12.71 4.15
CA TYR A 72 -0.15 -12.32 3.04
C TYR A 72 -0.65 -12.90 1.71
N ASP A 73 -0.98 -14.19 1.67
CA ASP A 73 -1.51 -14.82 0.46
C ASP A 73 -2.76 -14.10 -0.04
N PHE A 74 -3.68 -13.75 0.88
CA PHE A 74 -4.90 -13.02 0.53
C PHE A 74 -4.58 -11.63 -0.05
N ALA A 75 -3.74 -10.86 0.64
CA ALA A 75 -3.31 -9.54 0.16
C ALA A 75 -2.63 -9.65 -1.22
N ARG A 76 -1.73 -10.64 -1.38
CA ARG A 76 -0.98 -10.85 -2.62
C ARG A 76 -1.88 -11.23 -3.79
N PHE A 77 -2.81 -12.19 -3.61
CA PHE A 77 -3.73 -12.55 -4.69
C PHE A 77 -4.67 -11.40 -5.05
N SER A 78 -5.08 -10.59 -4.09
CA SER A 78 -5.90 -9.39 -4.36
C SER A 78 -5.12 -8.34 -5.16
N ASP A 79 -3.85 -8.15 -4.84
CA ASP A 79 -2.93 -7.29 -5.57
C ASP A 79 -2.67 -7.80 -7.00
N ASP A 80 -2.43 -9.12 -7.17
CA ASP A 80 -2.26 -9.75 -8.48
C ASP A 80 -3.51 -9.56 -9.38
N VAL A 81 -4.72 -9.64 -8.81
CA VAL A 81 -5.96 -9.34 -9.52
C VAL A 81 -5.96 -7.90 -10.01
N THR A 82 -5.55 -6.98 -9.16
CA THR A 82 -5.55 -5.54 -9.44
C THR A 82 -4.52 -5.16 -10.50
N ASP A 83 -3.33 -5.77 -10.45
CA ASP A 83 -2.21 -5.44 -11.33
C ASP A 83 -2.26 -6.18 -12.67
N SER A 84 -3.14 -7.19 -12.80
CA SER A 84 -3.26 -7.96 -14.03
C SER A 84 -3.65 -7.11 -15.24
N ASP A 85 -2.91 -7.25 -16.32
CA ASP A 85 -3.24 -6.72 -17.65
C ASP A 85 -4.25 -7.58 -18.42
N GLN A 86 -4.52 -8.81 -17.94
CA GLN A 86 -5.46 -9.75 -18.54
C GLN A 86 -6.92 -9.49 -18.11
N LEU A 87 -7.14 -8.64 -17.10
CA LEU A 87 -8.45 -8.33 -16.56
C LEU A 87 -8.84 -6.88 -16.86
N THR A 88 -10.07 -6.70 -17.32
CA THR A 88 -10.68 -5.37 -17.41
C THR A 88 -10.99 -4.80 -16.01
N PRO A 89 -11.11 -3.47 -15.84
CA PRO A 89 -11.50 -2.88 -14.55
C PRO A 89 -12.77 -3.50 -13.95
N LYS A 90 -13.78 -3.84 -14.77
CA LYS A 90 -15.00 -4.51 -14.32
C LYS A 90 -14.74 -5.91 -13.77
N GLU A 91 -13.91 -6.70 -14.43
CA GLU A 91 -13.55 -8.05 -13.98
C GLU A 91 -12.73 -8.01 -12.70
N LYS A 92 -11.80 -7.03 -12.56
CA LYS A 92 -11.04 -6.79 -11.35
C LYS A 92 -11.96 -6.50 -10.17
N VAL A 93 -12.84 -5.51 -10.30
CA VAL A 93 -13.79 -5.12 -9.25
C VAL A 93 -14.74 -6.26 -8.92
N ALA A 94 -15.31 -6.95 -9.91
CA ALA A 94 -16.20 -8.10 -9.69
C ALA A 94 -15.50 -9.22 -8.90
N ARG A 95 -14.23 -9.50 -9.21
CA ARG A 95 -13.44 -10.52 -8.53
C ARG A 95 -13.10 -10.14 -7.09
N LEU A 96 -12.70 -8.89 -6.85
CA LEU A 96 -12.43 -8.39 -5.49
C LEU A 96 -13.71 -8.38 -4.64
N ASP A 97 -14.87 -8.05 -5.22
CA ASP A 97 -16.18 -8.14 -4.55
C ASP A 97 -16.53 -9.59 -4.19
N ALA A 98 -16.31 -10.52 -5.11
CA ALA A 98 -16.54 -11.95 -4.85
C ALA A 98 -15.58 -12.52 -3.79
N MET A 99 -14.32 -12.08 -3.76
CA MET A 99 -13.37 -12.44 -2.69
C MET A 99 -13.85 -11.90 -1.34
N GLU A 100 -14.35 -10.67 -1.28
CA GLU A 100 -14.95 -10.10 -0.07
C GLU A 100 -16.17 -10.89 0.41
N ASP A 101 -17.04 -11.33 -0.50
CA ASP A 101 -18.20 -12.17 -0.17
C ASP A 101 -17.77 -13.50 0.46
N ILE A 102 -16.67 -14.11 -0.02
CA ILE A 102 -16.09 -15.30 0.57
C ILE A 102 -15.56 -15.00 1.98
N VAL A 103 -14.81 -13.89 2.17
CA VAL A 103 -14.30 -13.50 3.49
C VAL A 103 -15.43 -13.34 4.49
N HIS A 104 -16.54 -12.72 4.10
CA HIS A 104 -17.71 -12.56 4.97
C HIS A 104 -18.58 -13.84 5.06
N GLY A 105 -18.33 -14.87 4.24
CA GLY A 105 -19.10 -16.12 4.19
C GLY A 105 -20.46 -15.98 3.50
N ARG A 106 -20.61 -14.96 2.67
CA ARG A 106 -21.79 -14.78 1.82
C ARG A 106 -21.75 -15.64 0.56
N ALA A 107 -20.57 -16.13 0.18
CA ALA A 107 -20.35 -17.01 -0.96
C ALA A 107 -19.37 -18.15 -0.59
N GLN A 108 -19.47 -19.27 -1.31
CA GLN A 108 -18.48 -20.34 -1.24
C GLN A 108 -17.32 -20.07 -2.20
N ALA A 109 -16.11 -20.47 -1.81
CA ALA A 109 -14.93 -20.34 -2.63
C ALA A 109 -14.92 -21.42 -3.72
N PRO A 110 -14.89 -21.06 -5.01
CA PRO A 110 -14.60 -22.02 -6.07
C PRO A 110 -13.16 -22.54 -5.95
N ASP A 111 -12.85 -23.63 -6.69
CA ASP A 111 -11.53 -24.25 -6.67
C ASP A 111 -10.51 -23.43 -7.49
N ARG A 112 -10.10 -22.30 -6.93
CA ARG A 112 -9.17 -21.32 -7.50
C ARG A 112 -8.26 -20.79 -6.39
N LYS A 113 -7.05 -20.35 -6.75
CA LYS A 113 -6.06 -19.87 -5.77
C LYS A 113 -6.51 -18.60 -5.06
N ASP A 114 -7.00 -17.62 -5.80
CA ASP A 114 -7.51 -16.33 -5.29
C ASP A 114 -8.70 -16.54 -4.34
N ALA A 115 -9.70 -17.31 -4.75
CA ALA A 115 -10.86 -17.65 -3.93
C ALA A 115 -10.48 -18.47 -2.67
N ARG A 116 -9.56 -19.43 -2.81
CA ARG A 116 -9.08 -20.22 -1.65
C ARG A 116 -8.29 -19.34 -0.67
N SER A 117 -7.56 -18.32 -1.14
CA SER A 117 -6.88 -17.38 -0.23
C SER A 117 -7.90 -16.60 0.62
N ALA A 118 -9.01 -16.15 0.02
CA ALA A 118 -10.11 -15.50 0.72
C ALA A 118 -10.78 -16.43 1.76
N ALA A 119 -10.97 -17.70 1.43
CA ALA A 119 -11.50 -18.69 2.38
C ALA A 119 -10.53 -18.94 3.54
N ARG A 120 -9.23 -19.04 3.26
CA ARG A 120 -8.19 -19.25 4.29
C ARG A 120 -8.07 -18.05 5.23
N VAL A 121 -8.11 -16.80 4.70
CA VAL A 121 -8.07 -15.63 5.57
C VAL A 121 -9.34 -15.53 6.42
N ARG A 122 -10.53 -15.86 5.89
CA ARG A 122 -11.75 -15.97 6.69
C ARG A 122 -11.58 -16.96 7.85
N GLU A 123 -11.11 -18.16 7.58
CA GLU A 123 -10.90 -19.18 8.60
C GLU A 123 -9.91 -18.71 9.68
N MET A 124 -8.84 -18.04 9.26
CA MET A 124 -7.87 -17.45 10.15
C MET A 124 -8.51 -16.37 11.05
N LEU A 125 -9.30 -15.44 10.47
CA LEU A 125 -9.97 -14.37 11.23
C LEU A 125 -10.95 -14.95 12.26
N LEU A 126 -11.74 -15.97 11.88
CA LEU A 126 -12.66 -16.65 12.82
C LEU A 126 -11.91 -17.35 13.97
N ARG A 127 -10.75 -17.95 13.70
CA ARG A 127 -9.93 -18.62 14.73
C ARG A 127 -9.22 -17.64 15.66
N THR A 128 -8.82 -16.49 15.16
CA THR A 128 -8.08 -15.49 15.95
C THR A 128 -8.99 -14.48 16.63
N GLY A 129 -10.27 -14.39 16.23
CA GLY A 129 -11.21 -13.40 16.73
C GLY A 129 -10.91 -11.97 16.24
N LEU A 130 -10.07 -11.82 15.22
CA LEU A 130 -9.80 -10.54 14.62
C LEU A 130 -10.99 -10.08 13.76
N PRO A 131 -11.26 -8.77 13.70
CA PRO A 131 -12.32 -8.22 12.86
C PRO A 131 -12.02 -8.46 11.38
N PHE A 132 -13.06 -8.63 10.56
CA PHE A 132 -12.90 -8.88 9.12
C PHE A 132 -12.27 -7.69 8.41
N GLU A 133 -12.50 -6.49 8.92
CA GLU A 133 -12.02 -5.22 8.40
C GLU A 133 -10.49 -5.19 8.24
N VAL A 134 -9.73 -5.89 9.10
CA VAL A 134 -8.26 -5.95 8.93
C VAL A 134 -7.83 -6.59 7.60
N ALA A 135 -8.70 -7.33 6.94
CA ALA A 135 -8.44 -7.92 5.63
C ALA A 135 -9.26 -7.22 4.53
N THR A 136 -10.55 -6.94 4.77
CA THR A 136 -11.43 -6.38 3.74
C THR A 136 -11.16 -4.91 3.45
N ASP A 137 -10.58 -4.16 4.37
CA ASP A 137 -10.12 -2.79 4.12
C ASP A 137 -9.09 -2.73 2.99
N LEU A 138 -8.22 -3.74 2.84
CA LEU A 138 -7.29 -3.82 1.71
C LEU A 138 -8.01 -3.82 0.36
N LEU A 139 -9.17 -4.48 0.29
CA LEU A 139 -9.95 -4.55 -0.95
C LEU A 139 -10.52 -3.19 -1.38
N VAL A 140 -10.66 -2.23 -0.44
CA VAL A 140 -11.03 -0.84 -0.79
C VAL A 140 -9.94 -0.22 -1.65
N ALA A 141 -8.69 -0.29 -1.21
CA ALA A 141 -7.54 0.23 -1.96
C ALA A 141 -7.34 -0.51 -3.30
N PHE A 142 -7.43 -1.83 -3.30
CA PHE A 142 -7.27 -2.62 -4.52
C PHE A 142 -8.36 -2.34 -5.56
N ARG A 143 -9.58 -2.02 -5.14
CA ARG A 143 -10.63 -1.56 -6.06
C ARG A 143 -10.34 -0.16 -6.61
N GLU A 144 -9.81 0.74 -5.78
CA GLU A 144 -9.36 2.05 -6.27
C GLU A 144 -8.27 1.87 -7.33
N ASP A 145 -7.28 1.03 -7.09
CA ASP A 145 -6.21 0.74 -8.05
C ASP A 145 -6.70 0.09 -9.35
N ALA A 146 -7.82 -0.64 -9.31
CA ALA A 146 -8.42 -1.21 -10.51
C ALA A 146 -9.02 -0.16 -11.47
N VAL A 147 -9.34 1.05 -10.97
CA VAL A 147 -10.10 2.07 -11.72
C VAL A 147 -9.41 3.44 -11.75
N LYS A 148 -8.48 3.70 -10.83
CA LYS A 148 -7.87 5.01 -10.62
C LYS A 148 -6.41 5.01 -11.05
N ALA A 149 -6.04 5.99 -11.85
CA ALA A 149 -4.68 6.13 -12.37
C ALA A 149 -3.85 7.21 -11.64
N ARG A 150 -4.47 8.12 -10.90
CA ARG A 150 -3.83 9.31 -10.30
C ARG A 150 -4.47 9.67 -8.97
N TYR A 151 -3.68 10.28 -8.10
CA TYR A 151 -4.10 10.84 -6.81
C TYR A 151 -3.99 12.36 -6.88
N ALA A 152 -5.10 13.05 -6.64
CA ALA A 152 -5.18 14.51 -6.82
C ALA A 152 -4.37 15.27 -5.78
N SER A 153 -4.28 14.77 -4.54
CA SER A 153 -3.64 15.45 -3.41
C SER A 153 -2.99 14.49 -2.43
N GLN A 154 -2.16 15.06 -1.54
CA GLN A 154 -1.59 14.32 -0.40
C GLN A 154 -2.69 13.67 0.46
N ALA A 155 -3.79 14.38 0.74
CA ALA A 155 -4.89 13.84 1.54
C ALA A 155 -5.54 12.61 0.89
N GLU A 156 -5.59 12.56 -0.43
CA GLU A 156 -6.10 11.42 -1.17
C GLU A 156 -5.12 10.24 -1.13
N LEU A 157 -3.81 10.50 -1.21
CA LEU A 157 -2.78 9.48 -1.00
C LEU A 157 -2.82 8.93 0.43
N ASP A 158 -3.00 9.79 1.43
CA ASP A 158 -3.11 9.38 2.84
C ASP A 158 -4.33 8.48 3.05
N ARG A 159 -5.47 8.83 2.44
CA ARG A 159 -6.66 7.97 2.46
C ARG A 159 -6.40 6.62 1.79
N TYR A 160 -5.72 6.59 0.67
CA TYR A 160 -5.30 5.34 0.02
C TYR A 160 -4.41 4.51 0.95
N CYS A 161 -3.38 5.09 1.56
CA CYS A 161 -2.51 4.41 2.51
C CYS A 161 -3.27 3.86 3.73
N HIS A 162 -4.33 4.56 4.18
CA HIS A 162 -5.21 4.08 5.26
C HIS A 162 -5.81 2.70 4.93
N TYR A 163 -6.16 2.45 3.68
CA TYR A 163 -6.75 1.17 3.24
C TYR A 163 -5.70 0.19 2.68
N SER A 164 -4.65 0.65 2.04
CA SER A 164 -3.66 -0.24 1.39
C SER A 164 -2.57 -0.75 2.33
N ALA A 165 -2.22 -0.01 3.38
CA ALA A 165 -1.07 -0.32 4.22
C ALA A 165 -1.43 -0.47 5.71
N ASN A 166 -2.26 0.42 6.28
CA ASN A 166 -2.54 0.44 7.71
C ASN A 166 -3.19 -0.86 8.24
N PRO A 167 -4.07 -1.55 7.48
CA PRO A 167 -4.65 -2.81 7.92
C PRO A 167 -3.60 -3.90 8.20
N VAL A 168 -2.47 -3.89 7.47
CA VAL A 168 -1.37 -4.85 7.68
C VAL A 168 -0.77 -4.70 9.09
N GLY A 169 -0.49 -3.47 9.51
CA GLY A 169 0.04 -3.18 10.83
C GLY A 169 -0.97 -3.52 11.93
N ARG A 170 -2.24 -3.15 11.76
CA ARG A 170 -3.34 -3.45 12.69
C ARG A 170 -3.56 -4.96 12.83
N PHE A 171 -3.50 -5.71 11.71
CA PHE A 171 -3.55 -7.17 11.72
C PHE A 171 -2.42 -7.77 12.57
N LEU A 172 -1.16 -7.38 12.33
CA LEU A 172 -0.01 -7.90 13.07
C LEU A 172 -0.10 -7.58 14.56
N LEU A 173 -0.49 -6.37 14.93
CA LEU A 173 -0.68 -5.97 16.34
C LEU A 173 -1.82 -6.74 16.99
N GLY A 174 -2.97 -6.85 16.32
CA GLY A 174 -4.12 -7.60 16.80
C GLY A 174 -3.80 -9.09 16.99
N LEU A 175 -3.07 -9.71 16.06
CA LEU A 175 -2.61 -11.09 16.15
C LEU A 175 -1.74 -11.35 17.39
N HIS A 176 -1.00 -10.32 17.88
CA HIS A 176 -0.19 -10.37 19.10
C HIS A 176 -0.95 -9.88 20.34
N GLY A 177 -2.27 -9.63 20.24
CA GLY A 177 -3.11 -9.18 21.36
C GLY A 177 -2.79 -7.77 21.84
N GLU A 178 -2.23 -6.93 20.98
CA GLU A 178 -1.92 -5.55 21.31
C GLU A 178 -3.18 -4.68 21.34
N SER A 179 -3.13 -3.62 22.12
CA SER A 179 -4.24 -2.68 22.25
C SER A 179 -4.35 -1.78 21.02
N GLU A 180 -5.57 -1.41 20.61
CA GLU A 180 -5.84 -0.42 19.56
C GLU A 180 -5.17 0.94 19.82
N LYS A 181 -4.74 1.23 21.05
CA LYS A 181 -3.93 2.42 21.36
C LYS A 181 -2.60 2.46 20.60
N THR A 182 -2.14 1.31 20.10
CA THR A 182 -0.94 1.21 19.25
C THR A 182 -1.21 1.58 17.79
N PHE A 183 -2.49 1.60 17.34
CA PHE A 183 -2.85 1.80 15.95
C PHE A 183 -2.37 3.14 15.38
N PRO A 184 -2.49 4.29 16.05
CA PRO A 184 -2.02 5.55 15.47
C PRO A 184 -0.52 5.54 15.12
N ALA A 185 0.31 4.91 15.95
CA ALA A 185 1.74 4.80 15.69
C ALA A 185 2.05 3.74 14.61
N SER A 186 1.25 2.67 14.54
CA SER A 186 1.33 1.65 13.50
C SER A 186 0.91 2.20 12.14
N ASP A 187 -0.20 2.91 12.09
CA ASP A 187 -0.73 3.53 10.87
C ASP A 187 0.29 4.52 10.31
N ALA A 188 0.93 5.32 11.16
CA ALA A 188 2.00 6.23 10.75
C ALA A 188 3.18 5.47 10.11
N LEU A 189 3.59 4.34 10.71
CA LEU A 189 4.65 3.50 10.14
C LEU A 189 4.24 2.92 8.79
N CYS A 190 3.04 2.35 8.69
CA CYS A 190 2.55 1.72 7.47
C CYS A 190 2.38 2.74 6.34
N THR A 191 1.81 3.90 6.63
CA THR A 191 1.68 5.01 5.67
C THR A 191 3.07 5.49 5.19
N SER A 192 4.04 5.66 6.11
CA SER A 192 5.40 6.03 5.74
C SER A 192 6.03 5.01 4.80
N LEU A 193 5.95 3.72 5.12
CA LEU A 193 6.47 2.65 4.28
C LEU A 193 5.82 2.62 2.90
N GLN A 194 4.52 2.86 2.82
CA GLN A 194 3.79 2.89 1.55
C GLN A 194 4.25 4.07 0.69
N ILE A 195 4.37 5.27 1.25
CA ILE A 195 4.90 6.44 0.52
C ILE A 195 6.33 6.16 0.02
N LEU A 196 7.20 5.58 0.86
CA LEU A 196 8.55 5.23 0.47
C LEU A 196 8.60 4.23 -0.67
N ASN A 197 7.72 3.20 -0.66
CA ASN A 197 7.60 2.23 -1.74
C ASN A 197 7.14 2.92 -3.04
N HIS A 198 6.14 3.80 -2.96
CA HIS A 198 5.68 4.56 -4.13
C HIS A 198 6.75 5.48 -4.71
N LEU A 199 7.63 6.06 -3.88
CA LEU A 199 8.77 6.83 -4.36
C LEU A 199 9.83 5.96 -5.04
N GLN A 200 10.10 4.75 -4.50
CA GLN A 200 11.02 3.80 -5.12
C GLN A 200 10.55 3.35 -6.51
N ASP A 201 9.24 3.10 -6.63
CA ASP A 201 8.66 2.41 -7.78
C ASP A 201 7.91 3.37 -8.72
N CYS A 202 7.92 4.70 -8.46
CA CYS A 202 7.10 5.70 -9.18
C CYS A 202 7.21 5.62 -10.70
N GLN A 203 8.43 5.39 -11.23
CA GLN A 203 8.65 5.25 -12.66
C GLN A 203 8.07 3.94 -13.21
N ASN A 204 8.29 2.82 -12.50
CA ASN A 204 7.79 1.51 -12.89
C ASN A 204 6.27 1.45 -12.81
N ASP A 205 5.68 2.01 -11.76
CA ASP A 205 4.23 2.07 -11.57
C ASP A 205 3.56 2.81 -12.73
N LEU A 206 4.13 3.94 -13.14
CA LEU A 206 3.57 4.68 -14.27
C LEU A 206 3.83 3.98 -15.62
N ARG A 207 4.98 3.34 -15.81
CA ARG A 207 5.31 2.63 -17.07
C ARG A 207 4.47 1.36 -17.24
N VAL A 208 4.37 0.54 -16.21
CA VAL A 208 3.78 -0.81 -16.27
C VAL A 208 2.30 -0.77 -15.90
N LEU A 209 1.98 -0.22 -14.72
CA LEU A 209 0.62 -0.23 -14.17
C LEU A 209 -0.24 0.95 -14.65
N LYS A 210 0.39 1.93 -15.35
CA LYS A 210 -0.25 3.19 -15.76
C LYS A 210 -0.80 4.01 -14.59
N ARG A 211 -0.25 3.79 -13.38
CA ARG A 211 -0.63 4.47 -12.13
C ARG A 211 0.51 5.38 -11.63
N SER A 212 0.13 6.52 -11.04
CA SER A 212 1.05 7.40 -10.31
C SER A 212 0.45 7.72 -8.95
N TYR A 213 1.21 7.41 -7.91
CA TYR A 213 0.88 7.72 -6.53
C TYR A 213 1.49 9.06 -6.07
N VAL A 214 2.28 9.71 -6.91
CA VAL A 214 2.79 11.05 -6.64
C VAL A 214 1.64 12.05 -6.81
N PRO A 215 1.28 12.82 -5.76
CA PRO A 215 0.13 13.73 -5.79
C PRO A 215 0.24 14.78 -6.91
N VAL A 216 -0.85 14.90 -7.68
CA VAL A 216 -0.90 15.78 -8.85
C VAL A 216 -0.76 17.25 -8.46
N ASP A 217 -1.35 17.66 -7.32
CA ASP A 217 -1.24 19.04 -6.80
C ASP A 217 0.22 19.41 -6.47
N LEU A 218 1.00 18.50 -5.90
CA LEU A 218 2.41 18.72 -5.60
C LEU A 218 3.25 18.85 -6.89
N LEU A 219 2.96 18.02 -7.90
CA LEU A 219 3.59 18.13 -9.21
C LEU A 219 3.25 19.47 -9.88
N ALA A 220 1.96 19.80 -9.92
CA ALA A 220 1.47 21.04 -10.54
C ALA A 220 2.05 22.29 -9.87
N ALA A 221 2.23 22.28 -8.53
CA ALA A 221 2.87 23.37 -7.79
C ALA A 221 4.34 23.61 -8.21
N GLN A 222 4.98 22.61 -8.83
CA GLN A 222 6.33 22.70 -9.39
C GLN A 222 6.34 22.85 -10.93
N GLY A 223 5.17 23.07 -11.56
CA GLY A 223 5.02 23.17 -13.00
C GLY A 223 5.25 21.85 -13.74
N LEU A 224 5.00 20.72 -13.09
CA LEU A 224 5.21 19.36 -13.62
C LEU A 224 3.87 18.64 -13.83
N GLY A 225 3.84 17.74 -14.82
CA GLY A 225 2.84 16.69 -14.95
C GLY A 225 3.36 15.36 -14.41
N VAL A 226 2.50 14.35 -14.41
CA VAL A 226 2.83 13.00 -13.90
C VAL A 226 3.91 12.31 -14.72
N GLU A 227 4.06 12.67 -15.99
CA GLU A 227 5.08 12.17 -16.92
C GLU A 227 6.51 12.55 -16.50
N ALA A 228 6.68 13.53 -15.61
CA ALA A 228 7.98 13.90 -15.07
C ALA A 228 8.72 12.74 -14.38
N VAL A 229 7.98 11.73 -13.87
CA VAL A 229 8.59 10.53 -13.28
C VAL A 229 9.06 9.51 -14.32
N LEU A 230 8.79 9.73 -15.62
CA LEU A 230 9.27 8.86 -16.70
C LEU A 230 10.65 9.24 -17.21
N GLU A 231 11.17 10.39 -16.79
CA GLU A 231 12.51 10.83 -17.12
C GLU A 231 13.59 9.89 -16.59
N ASN A 232 14.79 9.97 -17.13
CA ASN A 232 15.91 9.12 -16.71
C ASN A 232 16.60 9.60 -15.43
N THR A 233 16.32 10.83 -15.00
CA THR A 233 16.88 11.43 -13.78
C THR A 233 15.89 12.41 -13.17
N THR A 234 15.93 12.52 -11.86
CA THR A 234 15.06 13.43 -11.10
C THR A 234 15.48 14.89 -11.33
N SER A 235 14.63 15.68 -11.99
CA SER A 235 14.86 17.12 -12.15
C SER A 235 14.85 17.86 -10.81
N PRO A 236 15.44 19.06 -10.67
CA PRO A 236 15.38 19.83 -9.44
C PRO A 236 13.95 20.14 -8.96
N SER A 237 13.00 20.32 -9.89
CA SER A 237 11.59 20.52 -9.57
C SER A 237 10.93 19.25 -9.03
N LEU A 238 11.16 18.10 -9.65
CA LEU A 238 10.66 16.82 -9.17
C LEU A 238 11.31 16.42 -7.85
N ARG A 239 12.60 16.75 -7.66
CA ARG A 239 13.29 16.53 -6.38
C ARG A 239 12.58 17.25 -5.22
N ARG A 240 12.12 18.48 -5.42
CA ARG A 240 11.34 19.21 -4.41
C ARG A 240 10.03 18.50 -4.06
N VAL A 241 9.36 17.91 -5.04
CA VAL A 241 8.15 17.09 -4.77
C VAL A 241 8.51 15.85 -3.94
N PHE A 242 9.57 15.13 -4.30
CA PHE A 242 10.02 13.98 -3.52
C PHE A 242 10.45 14.36 -2.10
N ASP A 243 11.12 15.51 -1.93
CA ASP A 243 11.54 15.99 -0.62
C ASP A 243 10.34 16.33 0.28
N ILE A 244 9.25 16.90 -0.26
CA ILE A 244 8.00 17.13 0.49
C ILE A 244 7.42 15.79 1.01
N LEU A 245 7.35 14.77 0.16
CA LEU A 245 6.86 13.44 0.54
C LEU A 245 7.80 12.76 1.56
N LEU A 246 9.11 12.92 1.40
CA LEU A 246 10.10 12.41 2.35
C LEU A 246 10.05 13.13 3.70
N ASP A 247 9.76 14.44 3.73
CA ASP A 247 9.55 15.19 4.98
C ASP A 247 8.32 14.66 5.72
N GLU A 248 7.26 14.34 5.00
CA GLU A 248 6.09 13.69 5.59
C GLU A 248 6.43 12.29 6.12
N THR A 249 7.22 11.48 5.41
CA THR A 249 7.65 10.18 5.94
C THR A 249 8.51 10.31 7.19
N ASP A 250 9.36 11.32 7.30
CA ASP A 250 10.17 11.58 8.50
C ASP A 250 9.27 11.96 9.69
N ARG A 251 8.23 12.79 9.47
CA ARG A 251 7.23 13.13 10.49
C ARG A 251 6.49 11.87 10.97
N LEU A 252 6.02 11.03 10.04
CA LEU A 252 5.33 9.78 10.34
C LEU A 252 6.23 8.78 11.07
N ASN A 253 7.49 8.64 10.66
CA ASN A 253 8.48 7.80 11.35
C ASN A 253 8.74 8.29 12.79
N GLY A 254 8.68 9.59 13.03
CA GLY A 254 8.73 10.16 14.40
C GLY A 254 7.56 9.69 15.27
N VAL A 255 6.34 9.68 14.72
CA VAL A 255 5.14 9.13 15.40
C VAL A 255 5.27 7.62 15.63
N ALA A 256 5.77 6.89 14.65
CA ALA A 256 5.97 5.44 14.70
C ALA A 256 6.90 4.98 15.84
N LEU A 257 7.81 5.82 16.32
CA LEU A 257 8.64 5.54 17.51
C LEU A 257 7.78 5.25 18.76
N GLY A 258 6.53 5.70 18.79
CA GLY A 258 5.56 5.37 19.84
C GLY A 258 5.37 3.87 20.03
N LEU A 259 5.46 3.06 18.95
CA LEU A 259 5.35 1.60 19.01
C LEU A 259 6.34 0.96 19.99
N LEU A 260 7.56 1.50 20.08
CA LEU A 260 8.61 0.93 20.95
C LEU A 260 8.26 1.03 22.44
N ARG A 261 7.34 1.92 22.83
CA ARG A 261 6.85 2.10 24.19
C ARG A 261 5.48 1.50 24.44
N GLN A 262 4.65 1.41 23.40
CA GLN A 262 3.23 1.03 23.51
C GLN A 262 3.04 -0.48 23.34
N VAL A 263 3.83 -1.14 22.48
CA VAL A 263 3.74 -2.57 22.18
C VAL A 263 4.27 -3.37 23.39
N ARG A 264 3.44 -4.29 23.91
CA ARG A 264 3.73 -5.10 25.12
C ARG A 264 4.48 -6.39 24.80
N ASP A 265 4.08 -7.08 23.72
CA ASP A 265 4.77 -8.28 23.27
C ASP A 265 6.20 -7.93 22.82
N ARG A 266 7.18 -8.56 23.48
CA ARG A 266 8.60 -8.25 23.24
C ARG A 266 9.04 -8.55 21.80
N ARG A 267 8.55 -9.64 21.22
CA ARG A 267 8.93 -10.03 19.86
C ARG A 267 8.32 -9.06 18.85
N MET A 268 7.04 -8.70 19.05
CA MET A 268 6.37 -7.70 18.21
C MET A 268 7.04 -6.33 18.35
N ARG A 269 7.42 -5.91 19.56
CA ARG A 269 8.17 -4.67 19.78
C ARG A 269 9.52 -4.67 19.06
N MET A 270 10.27 -5.79 19.12
CA MET A 270 11.50 -5.93 18.35
C MET A 270 11.27 -5.84 16.85
N TYR A 271 10.21 -6.49 16.34
CA TYR A 271 9.82 -6.39 14.95
C TYR A 271 9.52 -4.94 14.56
N CYS A 272 8.69 -4.23 15.34
CA CYS A 272 8.39 -2.82 15.12
C CYS A 272 9.69 -1.97 15.13
N GLY A 273 10.61 -2.22 16.07
CA GLY A 273 11.90 -1.52 16.13
C GLY A 273 12.75 -1.72 14.88
N ALA A 274 12.79 -2.95 14.37
CA ALA A 274 13.47 -3.24 13.10
C ALA A 274 12.83 -2.50 11.93
N VAL A 275 11.50 -2.56 11.80
CA VAL A 275 10.78 -1.96 10.68
C VAL A 275 10.85 -0.43 10.72
N VAL A 276 10.70 0.20 11.89
CA VAL A 276 10.91 1.66 12.06
C VAL A 276 12.33 2.05 11.62
N ARG A 277 13.34 1.26 11.98
CA ARG A 277 14.73 1.53 11.55
C ARG A 277 14.89 1.39 10.04
N LEU A 278 14.26 0.38 9.42
CA LEU A 278 14.30 0.21 7.97
C LEU A 278 13.63 1.38 7.25
N ALA A 279 12.48 1.87 7.74
CA ALA A 279 11.80 3.05 7.19
C ALA A 279 12.70 4.29 7.19
N HIS A 280 13.36 4.59 8.32
CA HIS A 280 14.32 5.69 8.38
C HIS A 280 15.52 5.51 7.43
N LEU A 281 16.03 4.29 7.29
CA LEU A 281 17.16 4.02 6.40
C LEU A 281 16.76 4.17 4.93
N LEU A 282 15.56 3.72 4.57
CA LEU A 282 15.03 3.86 3.21
C LEU A 282 14.77 5.33 2.86
N ALA A 283 14.16 6.10 3.76
CA ALA A 283 13.97 7.54 3.59
C ALA A 283 15.32 8.26 3.35
N ALA A 284 16.34 7.96 4.16
CA ALA A 284 17.68 8.52 3.99
C ALA A 284 18.33 8.15 2.65
N ARG A 285 18.10 6.91 2.16
CA ARG A 285 18.60 6.50 0.84
C ARG A 285 17.90 7.21 -0.31
N LEU A 286 16.58 7.38 -0.21
CA LEU A 286 15.81 8.12 -1.22
C LEU A 286 16.14 9.61 -1.25
N ARG A 287 16.57 10.19 -0.09
CA ARG A 287 17.10 11.56 -0.07
C ARG A 287 18.45 11.67 -0.77
N ALA A 288 19.32 10.68 -0.61
CA ALA A 288 20.68 10.69 -1.14
C ALA A 288 20.77 10.20 -2.60
N GLY A 289 19.86 9.32 -3.03
CA GLY A 289 19.85 8.70 -4.35
C GLY A 289 18.79 9.30 -5.28
N ASP A 290 18.80 8.81 -6.50
CA ASP A 290 17.84 9.18 -7.54
C ASP A 290 17.05 7.95 -7.99
N PRO A 291 15.78 7.80 -7.57
CA PRO A 291 14.98 6.61 -7.90
C PRO A 291 14.65 6.48 -9.40
N LEU A 292 14.83 7.54 -10.20
CA LEU A 292 14.66 7.48 -11.65
C LEU A 292 15.93 7.00 -12.37
N ALA A 293 17.12 7.28 -11.80
CA ALA A 293 18.40 6.92 -12.38
C ALA A 293 18.85 5.51 -11.98
N GLU A 294 18.53 5.10 -10.74
CA GLU A 294 18.95 3.84 -10.18
C GLU A 294 17.92 3.24 -9.21
N ARG A 295 17.99 1.92 -8.99
CA ARG A 295 17.15 1.30 -7.97
C ARG A 295 17.64 1.65 -6.57
N VAL A 296 16.98 2.59 -5.91
CA VAL A 296 17.22 2.91 -4.51
C VAL A 296 16.58 1.83 -3.64
N ALA A 297 17.36 1.02 -2.94
CA ALA A 297 16.87 -0.09 -2.12
C ALA A 297 17.69 -0.24 -0.83
N LEU A 298 17.09 -0.92 0.16
CA LEU A 298 17.77 -1.31 1.38
C LEU A 298 18.85 -2.35 1.08
N THR A 299 20.00 -2.23 1.76
CA THR A 299 21.13 -3.16 1.62
C THR A 299 21.17 -4.16 2.76
N LYS A 300 21.94 -5.25 2.60
CA LYS A 300 22.21 -6.21 3.71
C LYS A 300 22.74 -5.53 4.95
N ALA A 301 23.55 -4.47 4.82
CA ALA A 301 24.04 -3.68 5.95
C ALA A 301 22.91 -2.93 6.67
N ASP A 302 21.88 -2.47 5.95
CA ASP A 302 20.73 -1.81 6.55
C ASP A 302 19.89 -2.80 7.36
N PHE A 303 19.68 -4.01 6.85
CA PHE A 303 19.03 -5.09 7.61
C PHE A 303 19.82 -5.47 8.86
N ALA A 304 21.15 -5.51 8.80
CA ALA A 304 21.98 -5.74 9.98
C ALA A 304 21.83 -4.60 11.03
N ARG A 305 21.81 -3.33 10.58
CA ARG A 305 21.54 -2.18 11.45
C ARG A 305 20.16 -2.23 12.09
N ALA A 306 19.14 -2.66 11.33
CA ALA A 306 17.78 -2.82 11.83
C ALA A 306 17.71 -3.96 12.87
N ALA A 307 18.42 -5.06 12.65
CA ALA A 307 18.50 -6.16 13.63
C ALA A 307 19.14 -5.69 14.96
N VAL A 308 20.18 -4.87 14.91
CA VAL A 308 20.78 -4.27 16.13
C VAL A 308 19.79 -3.34 16.85
N ALA A 309 19.04 -2.52 16.08
CA ALA A 309 18.01 -1.65 16.65
C ALA A 309 16.86 -2.46 17.30
N ALA A 310 16.49 -3.60 16.70
CA ALA A 310 15.52 -4.52 17.29
C ALA A 310 15.98 -5.05 18.66
N LEU A 311 17.25 -5.41 18.80
CA LEU A 311 17.81 -5.85 20.09
C LEU A 311 17.78 -4.74 21.15
N GLY A 312 17.98 -3.48 20.75
CA GLY A 312 17.84 -2.32 21.65
C GLY A 312 16.39 -2.16 22.17
N SER A 313 15.41 -2.48 21.35
CA SER A 313 13.98 -2.43 21.71
C SER A 313 13.54 -3.56 22.67
N TRP A 314 14.39 -4.54 22.92
CA TRP A 314 14.15 -5.63 23.88
C TRP A 314 14.20 -5.16 25.35
N LYS A 315 15.00 -4.12 25.63
CA LYS A 315 15.31 -3.66 27.00
C LYS A 315 14.31 -2.62 27.54
N ASN A 316 13.52 -2.03 26.70
CA ASN A 316 12.47 -1.06 27.06
C ASN A 316 11.12 -1.76 27.22
#